data_a153184c1d63f108c3060e47ffd8e59a
#
_entry.id   a153184c1d63f108c3060e47ffd8e59a
#
_cell.length_a   1.000
_cell.length_b   1.000
_cell.length_c   1.000
_cell.angle_alpha   90.00
_cell.angle_beta   90.00
_cell.angle_gamma   90.00
#
_symmetry.space_group_name_H-M   'P 1'
#
loop_
_entity.id
_entity.type
_entity.pdbx_description
1 polymer ?
#
loop_
_entity_poly.entity_id
_entity_poly.type
_entity_poly.pdbx_seq_one_letter_code
_entity_poly.pdbx_strand_id
1 'polypeptide(L)'
;MCIRDRSWQGTALVVDISGDISANVGMPNKIIFDPTAKDCVPYDVFASIDAAPDESERQERLEQLAYLLLPDKANDSEAGIFFAKNGRKMITAALICYYGMGWGFVEICEYFLGHDWRSLLNDIAQQKNKIANMYISSFVGASEQNTAGCKQAADDALKLFATNDKIKNALRKTASYEPSISPATLETNSIYIYIPDEKLKIYGDLLRIITAQSMEYFSSRPKEHTQMILFCLDEFASFGKLQITEALRKLRKRHIRIMVLTQSLADLDMIYGKDERKAMLGNFKFTVLLGCKDTETQEYFSKMIGD
;
A
#
# COMPACT_ATOMS: atom_id res chain seq x y z
N MET A 1 23.40 8.00 -3.50
CA MET A 1 22.67 7.64 -2.29
C MET A 1 23.53 7.10 -1.14
N CYS A 2 24.74 6.64 -1.40
CA CYS A 2 25.59 5.89 -0.45
C CYS A 2 26.11 6.61 0.81
N ILE A 3 26.08 7.93 0.93
CA ILE A 3 26.71 8.62 2.08
C ILE A 3 25.74 8.86 3.24
N ARG A 4 24.46 9.11 2.96
CA ARG A 4 23.44 9.37 4.00
C ARG A 4 22.97 8.11 4.71
N ASP A 5 22.93 6.97 4.00
CA ASP A 5 22.46 5.71 4.57
C ASP A 5 23.43 5.17 5.64
N ARG A 6 24.74 5.42 5.49
CA ARG A 6 25.75 5.02 6.48
C ARG A 6 25.75 5.86 7.77
N SER A 7 25.15 7.06 7.73
CA SER A 7 25.05 7.94 8.91
C SER A 7 23.69 7.87 9.61
N TRP A 8 22.72 7.12 9.05
CA TRP A 8 21.40 6.96 9.66
C TRP A 8 21.49 6.04 10.88
N GLN A 9 21.05 6.51 12.03
CA GLN A 9 21.13 5.78 13.31
C GLN A 9 19.80 5.11 13.71
N GLY A 10 18.74 5.31 12.94
CA GLY A 10 17.42 4.70 13.18
C GLY A 10 17.19 3.47 12.32
N THR A 11 15.98 2.95 12.35
CA THR A 11 15.53 1.94 11.41
C THR A 11 15.03 2.58 10.11
N ALA A 12 14.87 1.79 9.05
CA ALA A 12 14.41 2.28 7.76
C ALA A 12 13.49 1.29 7.03
N LEU A 13 12.49 1.82 6.36
CA LEU A 13 11.78 1.14 5.27
C LEU A 13 12.37 1.66 3.97
N VAL A 14 13.04 0.81 3.23
CA VAL A 14 13.72 1.18 1.99
C VAL A 14 13.14 0.37 0.84
N VAL A 15 12.62 1.04 -0.17
CA VAL A 15 12.32 0.40 -1.46
C VAL A 15 13.59 0.49 -2.30
N ASP A 16 14.12 -0.66 -2.70
CA ASP A 16 15.41 -0.82 -3.37
C ASP A 16 15.21 -1.59 -4.68
N ILE A 17 15.15 -0.87 -5.78
CA ILE A 17 14.83 -1.44 -7.09
C ILE A 17 16.07 -2.10 -7.72
N SER A 18 17.23 -1.50 -7.53
CA SER A 18 18.49 -2.04 -8.08
C SER A 18 19.08 -3.18 -7.26
N GLY A 19 18.69 -3.31 -5.98
CA GLY A 19 19.33 -4.20 -5.02
C GLY A 19 20.67 -3.67 -4.48
N ASP A 20 21.15 -2.53 -4.99
CA ASP A 20 22.45 -1.98 -4.62
C ASP A 20 22.46 -1.47 -3.19
N ILE A 21 21.35 -0.88 -2.73
CA ILE A 21 21.24 -0.36 -1.37
C ILE A 21 21.23 -1.53 -0.40
N SER A 22 20.41 -2.55 -0.65
CA SER A 22 20.30 -3.72 0.20
C SER A 22 21.59 -4.55 0.25
N ALA A 23 22.36 -4.59 -0.84
CA ALA A 23 23.63 -5.31 -0.90
C ALA A 23 24.77 -4.56 -0.17
N ASN A 24 24.82 -3.23 -0.27
CA ASN A 24 25.97 -2.43 0.14
C ASN A 24 25.81 -1.70 1.49
N VAL A 25 24.57 -1.59 2.01
CA VAL A 25 24.32 -0.94 3.29
C VAL A 25 24.24 -1.97 4.41
N GLY A 26 25.26 -1.96 5.27
CA GLY A 26 25.29 -2.79 6.48
C GLY A 26 24.60 -2.09 7.64
N MET A 27 23.29 -2.30 7.81
CA MET A 27 22.57 -1.88 8.99
C MET A 27 22.35 -3.05 9.95
N PRO A 28 22.47 -2.84 11.26
CA PRO A 28 22.11 -3.87 12.22
C PRO A 28 20.62 -4.20 12.09
N ASN A 29 20.27 -5.46 12.29
CA ASN A 29 18.87 -5.94 12.24
C ASN A 29 18.16 -5.64 10.88
N LYS A 30 18.88 -5.80 9.78
CA LYS A 30 18.34 -5.67 8.43
C LYS A 30 17.56 -6.91 8.01
N ILE A 31 16.34 -6.72 7.53
CA ILE A 31 15.52 -7.74 6.90
C ILE A 31 15.35 -7.37 5.42
N ILE A 32 15.61 -8.31 4.52
CA ILE A 32 15.32 -8.15 3.10
C ILE A 32 14.01 -8.85 2.80
N PHE A 33 13.03 -8.08 2.33
CA PHE A 33 11.78 -8.59 1.80
C PHE A 33 11.90 -8.66 0.27
N ASP A 34 12.15 -9.83 -0.24
CA ASP A 34 12.15 -10.13 -1.67
C ASP A 34 10.97 -11.05 -1.99
N PRO A 35 9.86 -10.51 -2.50
CA PRO A 35 8.68 -11.32 -2.83
C PRO A 35 8.92 -12.29 -3.98
N THR A 36 10.05 -12.22 -4.67
CA THR A 36 10.42 -13.15 -5.75
C THR A 36 11.20 -14.36 -5.25
N ALA A 37 11.76 -14.30 -4.05
CA ALA A 37 12.52 -15.37 -3.43
C ALA A 37 11.60 -16.47 -2.87
N LYS A 38 12.07 -17.73 -2.95
CA LYS A 38 11.32 -18.89 -2.42
C LYS A 38 11.23 -18.89 -0.89
N ASP A 39 12.29 -18.42 -0.24
CA ASP A 39 12.49 -18.35 1.20
C ASP A 39 12.15 -16.96 1.77
N CYS A 40 11.32 -16.19 1.05
CA CYS A 40 10.86 -14.89 1.50
C CYS A 40 10.17 -14.98 2.86
N VAL A 41 10.62 -14.15 3.82
CA VAL A 41 9.89 -13.94 5.07
C VAL A 41 8.60 -13.21 4.73
N PRO A 42 7.42 -13.77 5.02
CA PRO A 42 6.17 -13.20 4.55
C PRO A 42 5.82 -11.90 5.26
N TYR A 43 5.15 -11.01 4.52
CA TYR A 43 4.54 -9.81 5.08
C TYR A 43 3.11 -10.14 5.52
N ASP A 44 2.80 -9.87 6.76
CA ASP A 44 1.47 -10.08 7.32
C ASP A 44 0.58 -8.85 7.08
N VAL A 45 -0.29 -8.96 6.10
CA VAL A 45 -1.25 -7.92 5.70
C VAL A 45 -2.25 -7.60 6.82
N PHE A 46 -2.54 -8.58 7.68
CA PHE A 46 -3.52 -8.42 8.75
C PHE A 46 -2.92 -8.01 10.10
N ALA A 47 -1.60 -7.97 10.24
CA ALA A 47 -0.95 -7.65 11.50
C ALA A 47 -1.44 -6.35 12.15
N SER A 48 -1.64 -5.27 11.37
CA SER A 48 -2.19 -4.02 11.89
C SER A 48 -3.68 -4.10 12.21
N ILE A 49 -4.43 -4.99 11.54
CA ILE A 49 -5.85 -5.24 11.78
C ILE A 49 -6.01 -6.06 13.05
N ASP A 50 -5.17 -7.08 13.24
CA ASP A 50 -5.13 -7.90 14.47
C ASP A 50 -4.78 -7.07 15.71
N ALA A 51 -3.92 -6.06 15.54
CA ALA A 51 -3.54 -5.13 16.59
C ALA A 51 -4.58 -4.01 16.87
N ALA A 52 -5.77 -4.05 16.26
CA ALA A 52 -6.82 -3.08 16.52
C ALA A 52 -7.35 -3.21 17.96
N PRO A 53 -7.55 -2.10 18.69
CA PRO A 53 -7.97 -2.12 20.08
C PRO A 53 -9.40 -2.64 20.29
N ASP A 54 -10.24 -2.49 19.29
CA ASP A 54 -11.64 -2.91 19.31
C ASP A 54 -12.16 -3.30 17.91
N GLU A 55 -13.40 -3.78 17.86
CA GLU A 55 -14.03 -4.24 16.63
C GLU A 55 -14.31 -3.11 15.64
N SER A 56 -14.62 -1.90 16.11
CA SER A 56 -14.86 -0.74 15.25
C SER A 56 -13.59 -0.34 14.50
N GLU A 57 -12.49 -0.22 15.24
CA GLU A 57 -11.18 0.09 14.64
C GLU A 57 -10.73 -1.02 13.68
N ARG A 58 -10.99 -2.28 14.02
CA ARG A 58 -10.69 -3.43 13.14
C ARG A 58 -11.46 -3.33 11.83
N GLN A 59 -12.73 -2.99 11.90
CA GLN A 59 -13.57 -2.78 10.72
C GLN A 59 -13.05 -1.62 9.86
N GLU A 60 -12.70 -0.49 10.46
CA GLU A 60 -12.15 0.66 9.75
C GLU A 60 -10.85 0.31 9.01
N ARG A 61 -9.97 -0.49 9.62
CA ARG A 61 -8.74 -0.96 8.98
C ARG A 61 -8.99 -1.93 7.83
N LEU A 62 -10.01 -2.77 7.91
CA LEU A 62 -10.43 -3.62 6.78
C LEU A 62 -11.00 -2.78 5.62
N GLU A 63 -11.75 -1.74 5.92
CA GLU A 63 -12.23 -0.77 4.90
C GLU A 63 -11.06 -0.02 4.25
N GLN A 64 -10.08 0.42 5.04
CA GLN A 64 -8.87 1.05 4.54
C GLN A 64 -8.07 0.11 3.64
N LEU A 65 -7.94 -1.18 4.02
CA LEU A 65 -7.30 -2.18 3.16
C LEU A 65 -8.04 -2.33 1.83
N ALA A 66 -9.37 -2.38 1.83
CA ALA A 66 -10.15 -2.42 0.59
C ALA A 66 -9.93 -1.16 -0.27
N TYR A 67 -9.77 0.01 0.35
CA TYR A 67 -9.42 1.24 -0.35
C TYR A 67 -8.00 1.19 -0.95
N LEU A 68 -7.05 0.61 -0.24
CA LEU A 68 -5.69 0.41 -0.76
C LEU A 68 -5.65 -0.56 -1.94
N LEU A 69 -6.48 -1.60 -1.91
CA LEU A 69 -6.59 -2.56 -3.01
C LEU A 69 -7.20 -1.94 -4.26
N LEU A 70 -8.24 -1.13 -4.11
CA LEU A 70 -8.95 -0.50 -5.22
C LEU A 70 -9.11 1.02 -4.95
N PRO A 71 -8.05 1.83 -5.12
CA PRO A 71 -8.07 3.27 -4.85
C PRO A 71 -8.80 4.05 -5.96
N ASP A 72 -9.21 5.28 -5.64
CA ASP A 72 -9.71 6.21 -6.63
C ASP A 72 -8.56 6.68 -7.54
N LYS A 73 -8.81 6.76 -8.85
CA LYS A 73 -7.86 7.28 -9.83
C LYS A 73 -8.13 8.76 -10.10
N ALA A 74 -7.08 9.55 -10.27
CA ALA A 74 -7.19 11.02 -10.41
C ALA A 74 -7.98 11.49 -11.64
N ASN A 75 -7.94 10.71 -12.73
CA ASN A 75 -8.55 11.07 -14.03
C ASN A 75 -9.47 9.95 -14.55
N ASP A 76 -10.24 9.31 -13.65
CA ASP A 76 -11.13 8.24 -14.05
C ASP A 76 -12.44 8.80 -14.62
N SER A 77 -13.11 8.01 -15.48
CA SER A 77 -14.45 8.30 -15.97
C SER A 77 -15.48 8.17 -14.85
N GLU A 78 -16.65 8.81 -15.00
CA GLU A 78 -17.76 8.62 -14.04
C GLU A 78 -18.13 7.15 -13.85
N ALA A 79 -18.12 6.37 -14.95
CA ALA A 79 -18.34 4.93 -14.91
C ALA A 79 -17.24 4.20 -14.14
N GLY A 80 -15.96 4.54 -14.36
CA GLY A 80 -14.83 3.98 -13.64
C GLY A 80 -14.91 4.27 -12.13
N ILE A 81 -15.24 5.49 -11.75
CA ILE A 81 -15.46 5.87 -10.34
C ILE A 81 -16.61 5.05 -9.73
N PHE A 82 -17.71 4.89 -10.47
CA PHE A 82 -18.86 4.08 -10.02
C PHE A 82 -18.46 2.62 -9.78
N PHE A 83 -17.77 1.99 -10.75
CA PHE A 83 -17.36 0.58 -10.64
C PHE A 83 -16.33 0.38 -9.52
N ALA A 84 -15.33 1.26 -9.41
CA ALA A 84 -14.34 1.19 -8.33
C ALA A 84 -14.99 1.34 -6.95
N LYS A 85 -15.86 2.34 -6.76
CA LYS A 85 -16.54 2.58 -5.47
C LYS A 85 -17.41 1.39 -5.05
N ASN A 86 -18.16 0.79 -5.98
CA ASN A 86 -19.02 -0.34 -5.66
C ASN A 86 -18.26 -1.68 -5.63
N GLY A 87 -17.26 -1.87 -6.48
CA GLY A 87 -16.34 -3.02 -6.36
C GLY A 87 -15.64 -3.08 -5.01
N ARG A 88 -15.23 -1.91 -4.49
CA ARG A 88 -14.65 -1.77 -3.15
C ARG A 88 -15.59 -2.25 -2.05
N LYS A 89 -16.92 -2.00 -2.15
CA LYS A 89 -17.90 -2.55 -1.20
C LYS A 89 -17.90 -4.09 -1.19
N MET A 90 -17.74 -4.72 -2.36
CA MET A 90 -17.65 -6.18 -2.44
C MET A 90 -16.38 -6.68 -1.76
N ILE A 91 -15.24 -6.02 -2.01
CA ILE A 91 -13.96 -6.37 -1.36
C ILE A 91 -14.09 -6.19 0.16
N THR A 92 -14.65 -5.07 0.63
CA THR A 92 -14.85 -4.82 2.07
C THR A 92 -15.71 -5.90 2.71
N ALA A 93 -16.83 -6.25 2.08
CA ALA A 93 -17.71 -7.30 2.58
C ALA A 93 -17.00 -8.66 2.69
N ALA A 94 -16.22 -9.03 1.67
CA ALA A 94 -15.45 -10.26 1.68
C ALA A 94 -14.37 -10.26 2.76
N LEU A 95 -13.61 -9.15 2.89
CA LEU A 95 -12.60 -9.00 3.94
C LEU A 95 -13.23 -9.14 5.33
N ILE A 96 -14.29 -8.41 5.65
CA ILE A 96 -14.96 -8.47 6.96
C ILE A 96 -15.50 -9.88 7.24
N CYS A 97 -16.12 -10.51 6.24
CA CYS A 97 -16.74 -11.82 6.39
C CYS A 97 -15.69 -12.90 6.65
N TYR A 98 -14.72 -13.05 5.76
CA TYR A 98 -13.80 -14.18 5.76
C TYR A 98 -12.62 -13.97 6.73
N TYR A 99 -12.18 -12.72 6.97
CA TYR A 99 -11.26 -12.43 8.06
C TYR A 99 -11.86 -12.85 9.41
N GLY A 100 -13.15 -12.54 9.65
CA GLY A 100 -13.86 -13.00 10.86
C GLY A 100 -13.95 -14.51 11.01
N MET A 101 -13.81 -15.26 9.92
CA MET A 101 -13.72 -16.73 9.88
C MET A 101 -12.28 -17.25 10.06
N GLY A 102 -11.30 -16.36 10.21
CA GLY A 102 -9.90 -16.71 10.38
C GLY A 102 -9.13 -17.01 9.10
N TRP A 103 -9.64 -16.62 7.93
CA TRP A 103 -8.95 -16.81 6.65
C TRP A 103 -7.77 -15.83 6.49
N GLY A 104 -6.74 -16.26 5.78
CA GLY A 104 -5.63 -15.40 5.39
C GLY A 104 -5.97 -14.48 4.21
N PHE A 105 -5.19 -13.42 4.03
CA PHE A 105 -5.42 -12.44 2.97
C PHE A 105 -5.43 -13.09 1.56
N VAL A 106 -4.46 -13.94 1.28
CA VAL A 106 -4.35 -14.63 -0.01
C VAL A 106 -5.55 -15.55 -0.25
N GLU A 107 -5.96 -16.31 0.76
CA GLU A 107 -7.14 -17.19 0.69
C GLU A 107 -8.41 -16.42 0.33
N ILE A 108 -8.59 -15.23 0.93
CA ILE A 108 -9.72 -14.35 0.61
C ILE A 108 -9.66 -13.87 -0.84
N CYS A 109 -8.48 -13.46 -1.31
CA CYS A 109 -8.30 -13.02 -2.70
C CYS A 109 -8.57 -14.14 -3.71
N GLU A 110 -8.08 -15.35 -3.44
CA GLU A 110 -8.30 -16.53 -4.29
C GLU A 110 -9.78 -16.90 -4.33
N TYR A 111 -10.44 -16.93 -3.19
CA TYR A 111 -11.86 -17.24 -3.11
C TYR A 111 -12.70 -16.20 -3.85
N PHE A 112 -12.42 -14.90 -3.62
CA PHE A 112 -13.10 -13.80 -4.28
C PHE A 112 -13.00 -13.91 -5.82
N LEU A 113 -11.78 -14.11 -6.34
CA LEU A 113 -11.53 -14.21 -7.78
C LEU A 113 -12.13 -15.50 -8.39
N GLY A 114 -12.16 -16.59 -7.63
CA GLY A 114 -12.68 -17.90 -8.08
C GLY A 114 -14.20 -17.98 -8.18
N HIS A 115 -14.96 -17.02 -7.69
CA HIS A 115 -16.41 -17.02 -7.68
C HIS A 115 -17.00 -15.87 -8.51
N ASP A 116 -18.07 -16.14 -9.24
CA ASP A 116 -18.86 -15.09 -9.87
C ASP A 116 -19.57 -14.23 -8.81
N TRP A 117 -20.05 -13.07 -9.22
CA TRP A 117 -20.64 -12.11 -8.27
C TRP A 117 -21.89 -12.65 -7.54
N ARG A 118 -22.71 -13.51 -8.19
CA ARG A 118 -23.92 -14.08 -7.58
C ARG A 118 -23.54 -15.06 -6.48
N SER A 119 -22.66 -15.98 -6.81
CA SER A 119 -22.14 -16.98 -5.86
C SER A 119 -21.47 -16.32 -4.68
N LEU A 120 -20.60 -15.33 -4.92
CA LEU A 120 -19.89 -14.60 -3.86
C LEU A 120 -20.85 -13.86 -2.93
N LEU A 121 -21.79 -13.06 -3.47
CA LEU A 121 -22.72 -12.28 -2.64
C LEU A 121 -23.68 -13.19 -1.87
N ASN A 122 -24.13 -14.30 -2.47
CA ASN A 122 -24.97 -15.27 -1.77
C ASN A 122 -24.23 -15.96 -0.62
N ASP A 123 -22.96 -16.31 -0.84
CA ASP A 123 -22.14 -16.93 0.22
C ASP A 123 -21.93 -15.97 1.38
N ILE A 124 -21.52 -14.72 1.12
CA ILE A 124 -21.38 -13.68 2.16
C ILE A 124 -22.69 -13.51 2.94
N ALA A 125 -23.84 -13.49 2.23
CA ALA A 125 -25.15 -13.36 2.87
C ALA A 125 -25.45 -14.52 3.82
N GLN A 126 -25.08 -15.75 3.44
CA GLN A 126 -25.28 -16.97 4.26
C GLN A 126 -24.45 -16.99 5.54
N GLN A 127 -23.28 -16.32 5.55
CA GLN A 127 -22.45 -16.24 6.74
C GLN A 127 -23.05 -15.37 7.87
N LYS A 128 -24.16 -14.67 7.58
CA LYS A 128 -24.92 -13.85 8.55
C LYS A 128 -24.10 -12.78 9.27
N ASN A 129 -22.97 -12.37 8.72
CA ASN A 129 -22.22 -11.24 9.24
C ASN A 129 -23.01 -9.95 8.94
N LYS A 130 -23.49 -9.29 9.99
CA LYS A 130 -24.36 -8.10 9.88
C LYS A 130 -23.72 -6.99 9.08
N ILE A 131 -22.44 -6.71 9.35
CA ILE A 131 -21.73 -5.60 8.70
C ILE A 131 -21.44 -5.93 7.22
N ALA A 132 -20.90 -7.11 6.93
CA ALA A 132 -20.69 -7.53 5.55
C ALA A 132 -21.99 -7.47 4.73
N ASN A 133 -23.12 -7.89 5.31
CA ASN A 133 -24.44 -7.83 4.67
C ASN A 133 -24.89 -6.39 4.37
N MET A 134 -24.54 -5.40 5.23
CA MET A 134 -24.83 -4.00 4.94
C MET A 134 -24.09 -3.50 3.70
N TYR A 135 -22.83 -3.91 3.47
CA TYR A 135 -22.08 -3.56 2.28
C TYR A 135 -22.66 -4.14 1.00
N ILE A 136 -23.15 -5.39 1.04
CA ILE A 136 -23.70 -6.06 -0.14
C ILE A 136 -25.19 -5.73 -0.40
N SER A 137 -25.90 -5.12 0.55
CA SER A 137 -27.33 -4.82 0.42
C SER A 137 -27.66 -3.95 -0.79
N SER A 138 -26.75 -3.07 -1.21
CA SER A 138 -26.94 -2.20 -2.38
C SER A 138 -26.94 -2.94 -3.71
N PHE A 139 -26.57 -4.22 -3.73
CA PHE A 139 -26.58 -5.05 -4.93
C PHE A 139 -27.89 -5.86 -5.08
N VAL A 140 -28.72 -5.92 -4.03
CA VAL A 140 -30.02 -6.57 -4.08
C VAL A 140 -30.94 -5.77 -5.00
N GLY A 141 -31.41 -6.38 -6.08
CA GLY A 141 -32.26 -5.72 -7.09
C GLY A 141 -31.51 -4.73 -8.01
N ALA A 142 -30.19 -4.63 -7.92
CA ALA A 142 -29.39 -3.82 -8.83
C ALA A 142 -29.29 -4.46 -10.22
N SER A 143 -28.92 -3.65 -11.22
CA SER A 143 -28.64 -4.13 -12.58
C SER A 143 -27.53 -5.18 -12.56
N GLU A 144 -27.81 -6.35 -13.15
CA GLU A 144 -26.83 -7.45 -13.24
C GLU A 144 -25.57 -7.02 -13.99
N GLN A 145 -25.72 -6.25 -15.07
CA GLN A 145 -24.58 -5.74 -15.84
C GLN A 145 -23.70 -4.81 -15.01
N ASN A 146 -24.30 -3.90 -14.23
CA ASN A 146 -23.57 -3.01 -13.36
C ASN A 146 -22.87 -3.77 -12.23
N THR A 147 -23.55 -4.75 -11.62
CA THR A 147 -22.99 -5.59 -10.57
C THR A 147 -21.82 -6.43 -11.09
N ALA A 148 -21.93 -6.99 -12.30
CA ALA A 148 -20.83 -7.70 -12.95
C ALA A 148 -19.63 -6.76 -13.23
N GLY A 149 -19.86 -5.51 -13.66
CA GLY A 149 -18.83 -4.51 -13.85
C GLY A 149 -18.12 -4.13 -12.54
N CYS A 150 -18.87 -4.02 -11.42
CA CYS A 150 -18.30 -3.80 -10.09
C CYS A 150 -17.40 -4.97 -9.67
N LYS A 151 -17.86 -6.21 -9.90
CA LYS A 151 -17.07 -7.41 -9.61
C LYS A 151 -15.80 -7.45 -10.46
N GLN A 152 -15.88 -7.12 -11.75
CA GLN A 152 -14.71 -7.09 -12.62
C GLN A 152 -13.67 -6.07 -12.14
N ALA A 153 -14.08 -4.88 -11.73
CA ALA A 153 -13.15 -3.90 -11.16
C ALA A 153 -12.47 -4.40 -9.88
N ALA A 154 -13.22 -5.12 -9.06
CA ALA A 154 -12.67 -5.75 -7.85
C ALA A 154 -11.75 -6.93 -8.18
N ASP A 155 -12.09 -7.75 -9.18
CA ASP A 155 -11.24 -8.86 -9.65
C ASP A 155 -9.90 -8.37 -10.17
N ASP A 156 -9.90 -7.31 -10.97
CA ASP A 156 -8.68 -6.71 -11.49
C ASP A 156 -7.76 -6.22 -10.35
N ALA A 157 -8.33 -5.68 -9.28
CA ALA A 157 -7.60 -5.23 -8.11
C ALA A 157 -7.00 -6.37 -7.27
N LEU A 158 -7.67 -7.52 -7.21
CA LEU A 158 -7.23 -8.67 -6.41
C LEU A 158 -6.38 -9.68 -7.19
N LYS A 159 -6.38 -9.58 -8.53
CA LYS A 159 -5.76 -10.56 -9.42
C LYS A 159 -4.30 -10.86 -9.07
N LEU A 160 -3.49 -9.83 -8.80
CA LEU A 160 -2.09 -10.00 -8.43
C LEU A 160 -1.94 -10.95 -7.23
N PHE A 161 -2.75 -10.73 -6.20
CA PHE A 161 -2.69 -11.44 -4.93
C PHE A 161 -3.27 -12.84 -4.98
N ALA A 162 -4.17 -13.08 -5.91
CA ALA A 162 -4.83 -14.38 -6.10
C ALA A 162 -4.11 -15.31 -7.08
N THR A 163 -3.36 -14.77 -8.06
CA THR A 163 -2.84 -15.58 -9.18
C THR A 163 -1.32 -15.67 -9.28
N ASN A 164 -0.60 -14.77 -8.61
CA ASN A 164 0.86 -14.77 -8.66
C ASN A 164 1.44 -15.59 -7.50
N ASP A 165 1.98 -16.77 -7.78
CA ASP A 165 2.46 -17.69 -6.75
C ASP A 165 3.58 -17.10 -5.88
N LYS A 166 4.42 -16.21 -6.42
CA LYS A 166 5.46 -15.54 -5.65
C LYS A 166 4.85 -14.56 -4.63
N ILE A 167 3.88 -13.76 -5.08
CA ILE A 167 3.15 -12.82 -4.21
C ILE A 167 2.31 -13.58 -3.18
N LYS A 168 1.66 -14.67 -3.57
CA LYS A 168 0.93 -15.52 -2.62
C LYS A 168 1.86 -16.08 -1.53
N ASN A 169 3.06 -16.55 -1.92
CA ASN A 169 4.06 -17.00 -0.95
C ASN A 169 4.52 -15.86 -0.03
N ALA A 170 4.76 -14.66 -0.59
CA ALA A 170 5.23 -13.49 0.16
C ALA A 170 4.18 -12.89 1.11
N LEU A 171 2.88 -13.21 0.90
CA LEU A 171 1.75 -12.73 1.71
C LEU A 171 0.98 -13.86 2.38
N ARG A 172 1.53 -15.08 2.38
CA ARG A 172 0.87 -16.23 3.01
C ARG A 172 0.65 -16.01 4.49
N LYS A 173 -0.43 -16.54 5.00
CA LYS A 173 -0.65 -16.60 6.44
C LYS A 173 0.41 -17.51 7.09
N THR A 174 1.06 -17.00 8.13
CA THR A 174 2.08 -17.73 8.88
C THR A 174 1.49 -18.43 10.09
N ALA A 175 2.11 -19.52 10.51
CA ALA A 175 1.84 -20.08 11.81
C ALA A 175 2.43 -19.18 12.91
N SER A 176 1.91 -19.24 14.12
CA SER A 176 2.31 -18.37 15.25
C SER A 176 3.80 -18.44 15.62
N TYR A 177 4.47 -19.51 15.24
CA TYR A 177 5.92 -19.73 15.48
C TYR A 177 6.81 -19.31 14.28
N GLU A 178 6.20 -18.98 13.15
CA GLU A 178 6.91 -18.58 11.93
C GLU A 178 7.11 -17.07 11.92
N PRO A 179 8.32 -16.55 11.63
CA PRO A 179 8.56 -15.13 11.54
C PRO A 179 7.78 -14.50 10.39
N SER A 180 7.20 -13.33 10.65
CA SER A 180 6.57 -12.50 9.63
C SER A 180 7.00 -11.05 9.77
N ILE A 181 6.92 -10.30 8.67
CA ILE A 181 7.17 -8.87 8.63
C ILE A 181 5.82 -8.14 8.80
N SER A 182 5.82 -7.10 9.60
CA SER A 182 4.68 -6.20 9.77
C SER A 182 5.15 -4.76 9.91
N PRO A 183 4.27 -3.76 9.91
CA PRO A 183 4.65 -2.39 10.22
C PRO A 183 5.39 -2.24 11.55
N ALA A 184 5.00 -2.99 12.57
CA ALA A 184 5.64 -2.98 13.90
C ALA A 184 7.11 -3.43 13.85
N THR A 185 7.50 -4.25 12.88
CA THR A 185 8.88 -4.71 12.70
C THR A 185 9.85 -3.54 12.55
N LEU A 186 9.40 -2.40 11.99
CA LEU A 186 10.22 -1.20 11.82
C LEU A 186 10.62 -0.52 13.15
N GLU A 187 10.00 -0.85 14.26
CA GLU A 187 10.44 -0.34 15.58
C GLU A 187 11.83 -0.88 15.97
N THR A 188 12.21 -2.05 15.48
CA THR A 188 13.46 -2.73 15.87
C THR A 188 14.35 -3.11 14.69
N ASN A 189 13.80 -3.25 13.50
CA ASN A 189 14.49 -3.75 12.31
C ASN A 189 14.33 -2.79 11.14
N SER A 190 15.34 -2.71 10.29
CA SER A 190 15.20 -2.07 8.98
C SER A 190 14.70 -3.09 7.96
N ILE A 191 13.72 -2.67 7.16
CA ILE A 191 13.13 -3.50 6.11
C ILE A 191 13.55 -2.94 4.76
N TYR A 192 14.20 -3.77 3.96
CA TYR A 192 14.57 -3.46 2.58
C TYR A 192 13.68 -4.28 1.64
N ILE A 193 12.84 -3.60 0.90
CA ILE A 193 11.95 -4.22 -0.09
C ILE A 193 12.69 -4.21 -1.42
N TYR A 194 13.14 -5.38 -1.84
CA TYR A 194 13.78 -5.55 -3.15
C TYR A 194 12.76 -6.03 -4.18
N ILE A 195 12.55 -5.23 -5.20
CA ILE A 195 11.71 -5.59 -6.35
C ILE A 195 12.48 -5.20 -7.62
N PRO A 196 12.85 -6.18 -8.46
CA PRO A 196 13.52 -5.89 -9.72
C PRO A 196 12.70 -4.93 -10.61
N ASP A 197 13.38 -4.03 -11.31
CA ASP A 197 12.78 -2.97 -12.13
C ASP A 197 11.71 -3.51 -13.11
N GLU A 198 12.00 -4.61 -13.79
CA GLU A 198 11.05 -5.26 -14.71
C GLU A 198 9.76 -5.76 -14.03
N LYS A 199 9.75 -5.90 -12.70
CA LYS A 199 8.58 -6.31 -11.91
C LYS A 199 7.84 -5.15 -11.26
N LEU A 200 8.45 -3.98 -11.21
CA LEU A 200 7.96 -2.83 -10.47
C LEU A 200 6.52 -2.45 -10.86
N LYS A 201 6.23 -2.42 -12.16
CA LYS A 201 4.88 -2.12 -12.67
C LYS A 201 3.83 -3.14 -12.21
N ILE A 202 4.22 -4.41 -12.08
CA ILE A 202 3.30 -5.49 -11.66
C ILE A 202 3.13 -5.48 -10.14
N TYR A 203 4.19 -5.18 -9.39
CA TYR A 203 4.21 -5.28 -7.94
C TYR A 203 3.94 -3.93 -7.23
N GLY A 204 3.60 -2.88 -8.00
CA GLY A 204 3.30 -1.56 -7.44
C GLY A 204 2.19 -1.58 -6.38
N ASP A 205 1.16 -2.40 -6.57
CA ASP A 205 0.07 -2.56 -5.60
C ASP A 205 0.54 -3.19 -4.28
N LEU A 206 1.48 -4.12 -4.33
CA LEU A 206 2.11 -4.68 -3.12
C LEU A 206 2.90 -3.59 -2.37
N LEU A 207 3.72 -2.80 -3.08
CA LEU A 207 4.47 -1.69 -2.49
C LEU A 207 3.54 -0.66 -1.85
N ARG A 208 2.43 -0.35 -2.53
CA ARG A 208 1.41 0.57 -2.01
C ARG A 208 0.83 0.07 -0.69
N ILE A 209 0.45 -1.21 -0.59
CA ILE A 209 -0.13 -1.78 0.63
C ILE A 209 0.89 -1.72 1.78
N ILE A 210 2.11 -2.22 1.59
CA ILE A 210 3.13 -2.26 2.64
C ILE A 210 3.46 -0.85 3.14
N THR A 211 3.66 0.09 2.20
CA THR A 211 4.01 1.47 2.53
C THR A 211 2.87 2.20 3.24
N ALA A 212 1.64 2.07 2.74
CA ALA A 212 0.47 2.72 3.34
C ALA A 212 0.15 2.17 4.73
N GLN A 213 0.16 0.86 4.91
CA GLN A 213 -0.05 0.24 6.22
C GLN A 213 1.04 0.66 7.22
N SER A 214 2.29 0.77 6.76
CA SER A 214 3.37 1.27 7.61
C SER A 214 3.16 2.75 7.99
N MET A 215 2.75 3.60 7.07
CA MET A 215 2.45 5.01 7.36
C MET A 215 1.28 5.14 8.34
N GLU A 216 0.23 4.35 8.18
CA GLU A 216 -0.94 4.36 9.06
C GLU A 216 -0.58 3.89 10.47
N TYR A 217 0.12 2.77 10.59
CA TYR A 217 0.61 2.25 11.87
C TYR A 217 1.36 3.33 12.65
N PHE A 218 2.30 4.01 11.99
CA PHE A 218 3.11 5.04 12.64
C PHE A 218 2.38 6.39 12.82
N SER A 219 1.22 6.60 12.22
CA SER A 219 0.42 7.81 12.45
C SER A 219 -0.11 7.87 13.88
N SER A 220 -0.37 6.73 14.48
CA SER A 220 -0.82 6.56 15.86
C SER A 220 0.31 6.29 16.86
N ARG A 221 1.59 6.21 16.40
CA ARG A 221 2.74 5.92 17.25
C ARG A 221 2.81 6.86 18.46
N PRO A 222 3.03 6.36 19.69
CA PRO A 222 3.23 7.19 20.87
C PRO A 222 4.37 8.19 20.69
N LYS A 223 4.23 9.42 21.23
CA LYS A 223 5.24 10.49 21.09
C LYS A 223 6.52 10.20 21.88
N GLU A 224 6.41 9.36 22.87
CA GLU A 224 7.50 8.91 23.75
C GLU A 224 8.52 8.03 23.00
N HIS A 225 8.12 7.43 21.88
CA HIS A 225 9.02 6.69 21.01
C HIS A 225 9.91 7.66 20.24
N THR A 226 11.17 7.79 20.67
CA THR A 226 12.12 8.77 20.12
C THR A 226 12.97 8.22 18.99
N GLN A 227 12.99 6.90 18.78
CA GLN A 227 13.73 6.30 17.68
C GLN A 227 13.26 6.84 16.34
N MET A 228 14.22 7.26 15.52
CA MET A 228 13.93 7.78 14.20
C MET A 228 13.73 6.63 13.20
N ILE A 229 12.73 6.76 12.34
CA ILE A 229 12.46 5.82 11.26
C ILE A 229 12.49 6.60 9.93
N LEU A 230 13.19 6.06 8.94
CA LEU A 230 13.26 6.62 7.59
C LEU A 230 12.43 5.78 6.63
N PHE A 231 11.52 6.41 5.92
CA PHE A 231 10.89 5.83 4.72
C PHE A 231 11.62 6.37 3.50
N CYS A 232 12.34 5.51 2.82
CA CYS A 232 13.08 5.80 1.59
C CYS A 232 12.38 5.10 0.42
N LEU A 233 11.62 5.87 -0.36
CA LEU A 233 10.73 5.38 -1.40
C LEU A 233 11.32 5.73 -2.75
N ASP A 234 12.08 4.80 -3.32
CA ASP A 234 12.64 4.94 -4.66
C ASP A 234 11.57 4.65 -5.72
N GLU A 235 11.64 5.29 -6.88
CA GLU A 235 10.64 5.21 -7.95
C GLU A 235 9.21 5.41 -7.43
N PHE A 236 9.01 6.44 -6.60
CA PHE A 236 7.78 6.67 -5.84
C PHE A 236 6.51 6.69 -6.71
N ALA A 237 6.57 7.17 -7.93
CA ALA A 237 5.44 7.17 -8.85
C ALA A 237 4.93 5.75 -9.18
N SER A 238 5.78 4.74 -9.10
CA SER A 238 5.41 3.35 -9.39
C SER A 238 4.53 2.68 -8.33
N PHE A 239 4.38 3.30 -7.16
CA PHE A 239 3.53 2.76 -6.08
C PHE A 239 2.04 3.03 -6.29
N GLY A 240 1.69 3.84 -7.31
CA GLY A 240 0.35 4.35 -7.46
C GLY A 240 0.00 5.40 -6.38
N LYS A 241 -1.29 5.64 -6.17
CA LYS A 241 -1.74 6.70 -5.28
C LYS A 241 -1.62 6.32 -3.80
N LEU A 242 -0.81 7.08 -3.05
CA LEU A 242 -0.68 7.04 -1.58
C LEU A 242 -1.18 8.36 -0.97
N GLN A 243 -1.73 8.34 0.24
CA GLN A 243 -2.11 9.57 0.97
C GLN A 243 -0.88 10.24 1.60
N ILE A 244 0.14 10.48 0.79
CA ILE A 244 1.46 10.95 1.23
C ILE A 244 1.41 12.33 1.87
N THR A 245 0.56 13.23 1.39
CA THR A 245 0.45 14.60 1.91
C THR A 245 0.00 14.62 3.36
N GLU A 246 -0.96 13.76 3.72
CA GLU A 246 -1.41 13.61 5.10
C GLU A 246 -0.34 12.94 5.96
N ALA A 247 0.30 11.88 5.45
CA ALA A 247 1.40 11.20 6.11
C ALA A 247 2.55 12.15 6.45
N LEU A 248 2.98 13.02 5.53
CA LEU A 248 4.02 14.02 5.76
C LEU A 248 3.71 14.96 6.94
N ARG A 249 2.44 15.33 7.12
CA ARG A 249 2.00 16.20 8.23
C ARG A 249 1.98 15.47 9.58
N LYS A 250 1.47 14.23 9.61
CA LYS A 250 1.29 13.43 10.82
C LYS A 250 2.62 12.82 11.30
N LEU A 251 3.35 12.16 10.42
CA LEU A 251 4.49 11.32 10.74
C LEU A 251 5.72 12.10 11.22
N ARG A 252 5.89 13.34 10.76
CA ARG A 252 6.99 14.21 11.23
C ARG A 252 7.00 14.37 12.75
N LYS A 253 5.83 14.44 13.38
CA LYS A 253 5.68 14.59 14.85
C LYS A 253 5.92 13.26 15.60
N ARG A 254 6.07 12.15 14.87
CA ARG A 254 6.28 10.80 15.39
C ARG A 254 7.71 10.29 15.14
N HIS A 255 8.64 11.20 14.88
CA HIS A 255 10.05 10.89 14.56
C HIS A 255 10.25 10.07 13.26
N ILE A 256 9.29 10.16 12.34
CA ILE A 256 9.38 9.55 11.02
C ILE A 256 9.88 10.59 10.01
N ARG A 257 10.77 10.16 9.14
CA ARG A 257 11.25 10.94 7.99
C ARG A 257 10.87 10.22 6.72
N ILE A 258 10.41 10.98 5.72
CA ILE A 258 10.04 10.43 4.43
C ILE A 258 10.93 11.07 3.37
N MET A 259 11.57 10.25 2.58
CA MET A 259 12.34 10.61 1.39
C MET A 259 11.70 9.90 0.21
N VAL A 260 11.31 10.67 -0.79
CA VAL A 260 10.78 10.14 -2.05
C VAL A 260 11.73 10.50 -3.18
N LEU A 261 11.92 9.58 -4.11
CA LEU A 261 12.66 9.81 -5.33
C LEU A 261 11.72 9.57 -6.51
N THR A 262 11.81 10.45 -7.50
CA THR A 262 11.04 10.37 -8.75
C THR A 262 11.87 10.94 -9.89
N GLN A 263 11.61 10.48 -11.11
CA GLN A 263 12.37 10.90 -12.29
C GLN A 263 11.92 12.26 -12.83
N SER A 264 10.60 12.55 -12.74
CA SER A 264 10.03 13.81 -13.21
C SER A 264 8.81 14.26 -12.40
N LEU A 265 8.41 15.51 -12.56
CA LEU A 265 7.12 15.99 -12.03
C LEU A 265 5.94 15.42 -12.82
N ALA A 266 6.13 15.12 -14.09
CA ALA A 266 5.10 14.54 -14.94
C ALA A 266 4.65 13.17 -14.44
N ASP A 267 5.58 12.34 -13.93
CA ASP A 267 5.26 11.03 -13.34
C ASP A 267 4.34 11.18 -12.11
N LEU A 268 4.59 12.20 -11.30
CA LEU A 268 3.74 12.51 -10.15
C LEU A 268 2.37 13.06 -10.60
N ASP A 269 2.32 13.87 -11.65
CA ASP A 269 1.07 14.40 -12.20
C ASP A 269 0.16 13.32 -12.75
N MET A 270 0.71 12.25 -13.33
CA MET A 270 -0.06 11.10 -13.79
C MET A 270 -0.81 10.38 -12.64
N ILE A 271 -0.21 10.34 -11.46
CA ILE A 271 -0.77 9.62 -10.31
C ILE A 271 -1.66 10.52 -9.44
N TYR A 272 -1.20 11.74 -9.18
CA TYR A 272 -1.80 12.64 -8.19
C TYR A 272 -2.58 13.79 -8.81
N GLY A 273 -2.29 14.16 -10.07
CA GLY A 273 -2.72 15.41 -10.67
C GLY A 273 -1.90 16.60 -10.16
N LYS A 274 -1.94 17.72 -10.93
CA LYS A 274 -1.09 18.89 -10.68
C LYS A 274 -1.30 19.56 -9.32
N ASP A 275 -2.53 19.62 -8.85
CA ASP A 275 -2.84 20.32 -7.59
C ASP A 275 -2.41 19.52 -6.36
N GLU A 276 -2.65 18.21 -6.35
CA GLU A 276 -2.20 17.36 -5.25
C GLU A 276 -0.67 17.24 -5.22
N ARG A 277 0.00 17.15 -6.39
CA ARG A 277 1.47 17.23 -6.49
C ARG A 277 2.01 18.53 -5.88
N LYS A 278 1.42 19.70 -6.20
CA LYS A 278 1.83 20.98 -5.60
C LYS A 278 1.69 20.98 -4.08
N ALA A 279 0.56 20.48 -3.58
CA ALA A 279 0.31 20.37 -2.15
C ALA A 279 1.32 19.41 -1.47
N MET A 280 1.65 18.30 -2.11
CA MET A 280 2.66 17.35 -1.66
C MET A 280 4.04 17.98 -1.59
N LEU A 281 4.52 18.61 -2.67
CA LEU A 281 5.83 19.25 -2.72
C LEU A 281 5.98 20.34 -1.67
N GLY A 282 4.93 21.13 -1.41
CA GLY A 282 4.91 22.15 -0.36
C GLY A 282 5.05 21.61 1.08
N ASN A 283 4.84 20.31 1.29
CA ASN A 283 5.00 19.67 2.61
C ASN A 283 6.41 19.07 2.82
N PHE A 284 7.23 18.93 1.77
CA PHE A 284 8.63 18.54 1.92
C PHE A 284 9.47 19.74 2.35
N LYS A 285 10.31 19.51 3.35
CA LYS A 285 11.22 20.57 3.85
C LYS A 285 12.40 20.80 2.93
N PHE A 286 12.85 19.75 2.25
CA PHE A 286 13.99 19.79 1.35
C PHE A 286 13.63 19.17 0.02
N THR A 287 14.06 19.79 -1.05
CA THR A 287 13.99 19.26 -2.41
C THR A 287 15.40 19.29 -3.01
N VAL A 288 15.80 18.17 -3.61
CA VAL A 288 17.11 18.01 -4.25
C VAL A 288 16.88 17.68 -5.72
N LEU A 289 17.42 18.51 -6.61
CA LEU A 289 17.38 18.29 -8.04
C LEU A 289 18.74 17.75 -8.51
N LEU A 290 18.75 16.55 -9.06
CA LEU A 290 19.95 15.84 -9.53
C LEU A 290 19.92 15.71 -11.06
N GLY A 291 19.99 16.81 -11.77
CA GLY A 291 19.94 16.79 -13.23
C GLY A 291 18.59 16.33 -13.79
N CYS A 292 17.93 17.16 -14.53
CA CYS A 292 16.63 16.87 -15.11
C CYS A 292 16.64 17.22 -16.60
N LYS A 293 16.08 16.33 -17.44
CA LYS A 293 15.93 16.57 -18.89
C LYS A 293 14.53 17.05 -19.25
N ASP A 294 13.56 16.87 -18.35
CA ASP A 294 12.18 17.28 -18.53
C ASP A 294 12.04 18.81 -18.39
N THR A 295 11.54 19.47 -19.43
CA THR A 295 11.44 20.94 -19.52
C THR A 295 10.49 21.50 -18.46
N GLU A 296 9.35 20.85 -18.19
CA GLU A 296 8.39 21.32 -17.16
C GLU A 296 9.02 21.30 -15.77
N THR A 297 9.75 20.24 -15.46
CA THR A 297 10.50 20.12 -14.20
C THR A 297 11.60 21.18 -14.10
N GLN A 298 12.36 21.43 -15.18
CA GLN A 298 13.39 22.46 -15.22
C GLN A 298 12.79 23.85 -14.97
N GLU A 299 11.74 24.22 -15.68
CA GLU A 299 11.05 25.51 -15.52
C GLU A 299 10.47 25.69 -14.12
N TYR A 300 9.89 24.64 -13.56
CA TYR A 300 9.34 24.68 -12.20
C TYR A 300 10.41 25.02 -11.17
N PHE A 301 11.57 24.36 -11.24
CA PHE A 301 12.64 24.59 -10.30
C PHE A 301 13.41 25.88 -10.57
N SER A 302 13.58 26.31 -11.83
CA SER A 302 14.13 27.62 -12.18
C SER A 302 13.31 28.75 -11.52
N LYS A 303 12.01 28.74 -11.70
CA LYS A 303 11.11 29.71 -11.06
C LYS A 303 11.13 29.68 -9.54
N MET A 304 11.43 28.52 -8.94
CA MET A 304 11.50 28.36 -7.48
C MET A 304 12.78 28.95 -6.87
N ILE A 305 13.89 28.90 -7.64
CA ILE A 305 15.21 29.40 -7.22
C ILE A 305 15.27 30.92 -7.39
N GLY A 306 14.47 31.47 -8.29
CA GLY A 306 14.50 32.87 -8.72
C GLY A 306 15.46 33.08 -9.90
N ASP A 307 15.12 33.99 -10.80
CA ASP A 307 15.95 34.46 -11.90
C ASP A 307 17.12 35.31 -11.36
#